data_bcea17f957086d85fa2dedc8942424ab
#
_entry.id   bcea17f957086d85fa2dedc8942424ab
#
_cell.length_a   1.000
_cell.length_b   1.000
_cell.length_c   1.000
_cell.angle_alpha   90.00
_cell.angle_beta   90.00
_cell.angle_gamma   90.00
#
_symmetry.space_group_name_H-M   'P 1'
#
loop_
_entity.id
_entity.type
_entity.pdbx_description
1 polymer ?
#
loop_
_entity_poly.entity_id
_entity_poly.type
_entity_poly.pdbx_seq_one_letter_code
_entity_poly.pdbx_strand_id
1 'polypeptide(L)'
;MFHDLYREDPLSLEEREAYERDLISFCDRELDLLGDIKGLAVLYAGGSSPLWLEGLSQRIGRTGTLVALEADTQLVKEGQDLLRDADLAAPVRLVAGDVFRPPLERNTFDLVYSSGLFHELDVRERSAPEALTALASVVRTSGRVGTSDFVDSVPAVQLEDEELQHELTRELSGAEFYGIDSPERLITLHEALLDKVRWRLSPPCPIRHLDRLILAEDEPEELRSLPMKARRNMIERREALQERIRYEGYTRLATLYVEGWVSR
;
A
#
# COMPACT_ATOMS: atom_id res chain seq x y z
N MET A 1 -12.94 -1.18 -7.33
CA MET A 1 -14.24 -0.47 -7.53
C MET A 1 -14.22 0.78 -6.66
N PHE A 2 -13.65 1.88 -7.19
CA PHE A 2 -13.58 3.18 -6.51
C PHE A 2 -14.68 4.14 -7.01
N HIS A 3 -15.85 3.56 -7.34
CA HIS A 3 -16.88 4.21 -8.17
C HIS A 3 -17.72 5.29 -7.48
N ASP A 4 -17.75 5.38 -6.16
CA ASP A 4 -18.73 6.24 -5.48
C ASP A 4 -18.18 7.55 -4.92
N LEU A 5 -16.89 7.85 -5.09
CA LEU A 5 -16.29 9.08 -4.60
C LEU A 5 -16.30 10.24 -5.60
N TYR A 6 -16.58 9.98 -6.89
CA TYR A 6 -16.52 11.03 -7.94
C TYR A 6 -17.88 11.29 -8.52
N ARG A 7 -18.38 12.52 -8.37
CA ARG A 7 -19.67 12.97 -8.92
C ARG A 7 -19.74 12.89 -10.45
N GLU A 8 -18.62 12.92 -11.16
CA GLU A 8 -18.52 12.65 -12.60
C GLU A 8 -17.18 11.93 -12.85
N ASP A 9 -17.23 10.74 -13.38
CA ASP A 9 -16.03 10.00 -13.79
C ASP A 9 -15.34 10.75 -14.94
N PRO A 10 -14.10 11.24 -14.75
CA PRO A 10 -13.41 11.99 -15.79
C PRO A 10 -12.95 11.12 -16.98
N LEU A 11 -13.08 9.81 -16.85
CA LEU A 11 -12.66 8.84 -17.87
C LEU A 11 -13.84 8.31 -18.66
N SER A 12 -13.68 8.19 -19.97
CA SER A 12 -14.58 7.40 -20.81
C SER A 12 -14.47 5.92 -20.43
N LEU A 13 -15.42 5.10 -20.87
CA LEU A 13 -15.40 3.66 -20.60
C LEU A 13 -14.11 3.00 -21.09
N GLU A 14 -13.63 3.34 -22.29
CA GLU A 14 -12.39 2.79 -22.87
C GLU A 14 -11.15 3.20 -22.06
N GLU A 15 -11.09 4.44 -21.62
CA GLU A 15 -9.99 4.96 -20.77
C GLU A 15 -9.99 4.29 -19.39
N ARG A 16 -11.16 4.07 -18.81
CA ARG A 16 -11.30 3.35 -17.55
C ARG A 16 -10.83 1.91 -17.66
N GLU A 17 -11.26 1.20 -18.70
CA GLU A 17 -10.79 -0.15 -18.92
C GLU A 17 -9.26 -0.22 -19.15
N ALA A 18 -8.68 0.80 -19.78
CA ALA A 18 -7.23 0.88 -19.94
C ALA A 18 -6.52 1.10 -18.58
N TYR A 19 -7.04 2.01 -17.76
CA TYR A 19 -6.55 2.27 -16.42
C TYR A 19 -6.63 1.01 -15.53
N GLU A 20 -7.78 0.34 -15.50
CA GLU A 20 -7.97 -0.89 -14.71
C GLU A 20 -7.02 -2.01 -15.14
N ARG A 21 -6.82 -2.19 -16.45
CA ARG A 21 -5.83 -3.18 -16.96
C ARG A 21 -4.41 -2.87 -16.51
N ASP A 22 -4.03 -1.59 -16.47
CA ASP A 22 -2.70 -1.17 -16.01
C ASP A 22 -2.54 -1.40 -14.51
N LEU A 23 -3.57 -1.14 -13.70
CA LEU A 23 -3.58 -1.43 -12.26
C LEU A 23 -3.48 -2.93 -11.98
N ILE A 24 -4.25 -3.76 -12.70
CA ILE A 24 -4.18 -5.22 -12.59
C ILE A 24 -2.76 -5.69 -12.93
N SER A 25 -2.19 -5.19 -14.02
CA SER A 25 -0.83 -5.55 -14.45
C SER A 25 0.23 -5.10 -13.43
N PHE A 26 0.04 -3.96 -12.78
CA PHE A 26 0.91 -3.48 -11.71
C PHE A 26 0.84 -4.40 -10.49
N CYS A 27 -0.36 -4.72 -10.03
CA CYS A 27 -0.59 -5.64 -8.93
C CYS A 27 0.01 -7.02 -9.22
N ASP A 28 -0.25 -7.58 -10.41
CA ASP A 28 0.27 -8.89 -10.81
C ASP A 28 1.79 -8.95 -10.77
N ARG A 29 2.46 -7.93 -11.31
CA ARG A 29 3.93 -7.84 -11.29
C ARG A 29 4.50 -7.78 -9.88
N GLU A 30 3.83 -7.08 -8.99
CA GLU A 30 4.22 -6.98 -7.60
C GLU A 30 4.04 -8.33 -6.88
N LEU A 31 2.89 -8.97 -7.04
CA LEU A 31 2.59 -10.26 -6.45
C LEU A 31 3.45 -11.41 -7.02
N ASP A 32 3.90 -11.32 -8.26
CA ASP A 32 4.82 -12.31 -8.85
C ASP A 32 6.20 -12.33 -8.17
N LEU A 33 6.58 -11.24 -7.49
CA LEU A 33 7.80 -11.18 -6.69
C LEU A 33 7.74 -12.11 -5.46
N LEU A 34 6.55 -12.47 -5.00
CA LEU A 34 6.36 -13.42 -3.90
C LEU A 34 6.75 -14.86 -4.28
N GLY A 35 6.87 -15.17 -5.58
CA GLY A 35 7.13 -16.54 -6.04
C GLY A 35 5.98 -17.49 -5.75
N ASP A 36 6.30 -18.77 -5.52
CA ASP A 36 5.28 -19.77 -5.21
C ASP A 36 4.78 -19.63 -3.76
N ILE A 37 3.51 -19.24 -3.65
CA ILE A 37 2.78 -19.12 -2.37
C ILE A 37 1.57 -20.06 -2.29
N LYS A 38 1.48 -21.04 -3.19
CA LYS A 38 0.36 -21.97 -3.25
C LYS A 38 0.26 -22.80 -1.97
N GLY A 39 -0.94 -22.81 -1.41
CA GLY A 39 -1.25 -23.58 -0.19
C GLY A 39 -0.74 -22.96 1.10
N LEU A 40 -0.13 -21.78 1.07
CA LEU A 40 0.40 -21.13 2.26
C LEU A 40 -0.72 -20.48 3.09
N ALA A 41 -0.44 -20.33 4.39
CA ALA A 41 -1.19 -19.42 5.26
C ALA A 41 -0.54 -18.03 5.15
N VAL A 42 -1.23 -17.08 4.56
CA VAL A 42 -0.72 -15.73 4.28
C VAL A 42 -1.45 -14.68 5.09
N LEU A 43 -0.70 -13.76 5.69
CA LEU A 43 -1.21 -12.49 6.22
C LEU A 43 -0.86 -11.38 5.24
N TYR A 44 -1.86 -10.66 4.75
CA TYR A 44 -1.70 -9.38 4.07
C TYR A 44 -1.88 -8.26 5.08
N ALA A 45 -0.84 -7.50 5.36
CA ALA A 45 -0.80 -6.51 6.43
C ALA A 45 -0.86 -5.08 5.90
N GLY A 46 -1.78 -4.29 6.44
CA GLY A 46 -1.93 -2.87 6.12
C GLY A 46 -2.74 -2.63 4.85
N GLY A 47 -3.79 -3.44 4.61
CA GLY A 47 -4.63 -3.17 3.47
C GLY A 47 -5.85 -4.07 3.34
N SER A 48 -6.87 -3.51 2.71
CA SER A 48 -8.14 -4.19 2.40
C SER A 48 -8.49 -4.10 0.91
N SER A 49 -7.54 -3.66 0.06
CA SER A 49 -7.76 -3.48 -1.37
C SER A 49 -8.22 -4.79 -2.04
N PRO A 50 -9.42 -4.83 -2.65
CA PRO A 50 -9.92 -6.02 -3.33
C PRO A 50 -8.95 -6.53 -4.40
N LEU A 51 -8.29 -5.66 -5.13
CA LEU A 51 -7.35 -6.04 -6.19
C LEU A 51 -6.21 -6.92 -5.66
N TRP A 52 -5.57 -6.52 -4.54
CA TRP A 52 -4.52 -7.32 -3.90
C TRP A 52 -5.09 -8.59 -3.27
N LEU A 53 -6.26 -8.51 -2.63
CA LEU A 53 -6.88 -9.68 -1.99
C LEU A 53 -7.29 -10.75 -2.99
N GLU A 54 -7.87 -10.37 -4.12
CA GLU A 54 -8.19 -11.29 -5.22
C GLU A 54 -6.92 -11.89 -5.82
N GLY A 55 -5.93 -11.05 -6.15
CA GLY A 55 -4.65 -11.49 -6.71
C GLY A 55 -3.89 -12.47 -5.80
N LEU A 56 -3.86 -12.21 -4.50
CA LEU A 56 -3.28 -13.12 -3.49
C LEU A 56 -4.08 -14.41 -3.37
N SER A 57 -5.42 -14.30 -3.29
CA SER A 57 -6.32 -15.45 -3.16
C SER A 57 -6.13 -16.44 -4.33
N GLN A 58 -6.02 -15.94 -5.56
CA GLN A 58 -5.78 -16.78 -6.73
C GLN A 58 -4.44 -17.52 -6.67
N ARG A 59 -3.35 -16.84 -6.25
CA ARG A 59 -2.02 -17.44 -6.12
C ARG A 59 -1.92 -18.44 -4.98
N ILE A 60 -2.58 -18.18 -3.86
CA ILE A 60 -2.64 -19.07 -2.70
C ILE A 60 -3.46 -20.34 -3.03
N GLY A 61 -4.55 -20.18 -3.76
CA GLY A 61 -5.41 -21.28 -4.17
C GLY A 61 -6.18 -21.93 -3.01
N ARG A 62 -6.99 -22.93 -3.34
CA ARG A 62 -7.99 -23.54 -2.42
C ARG A 62 -7.43 -24.22 -1.17
N THR A 63 -6.14 -24.55 -1.16
CA THR A 63 -5.50 -25.29 -0.05
C THR A 63 -4.83 -24.40 0.98
N GLY A 64 -4.71 -23.10 0.70
CA GLY A 64 -4.15 -22.13 1.63
C GLY A 64 -5.22 -21.21 2.23
N THR A 65 -4.78 -20.20 2.95
CA THR A 65 -5.66 -19.22 3.60
C THR A 65 -5.07 -17.82 3.50
N LEU A 66 -5.93 -16.81 3.38
CA LEU A 66 -5.55 -15.40 3.38
C LEU A 66 -6.27 -14.68 4.52
N VAL A 67 -5.49 -14.01 5.36
CA VAL A 67 -6.00 -13.04 6.34
C VAL A 67 -5.51 -11.66 5.92
N ALA A 68 -6.39 -10.67 5.90
CA ALA A 68 -6.01 -9.27 5.69
C ALA A 68 -6.18 -8.51 7.01
N LEU A 69 -5.18 -7.74 7.39
CA LEU A 69 -5.16 -6.89 8.58
C LEU A 69 -5.25 -5.43 8.13
N GLU A 70 -6.32 -4.76 8.55
CA GLU A 70 -6.61 -3.36 8.22
C GLU A 70 -6.91 -2.59 9.50
N ALA A 71 -6.31 -1.41 9.67
CA ALA A 71 -6.51 -0.60 10.86
C ALA A 71 -7.89 0.09 10.89
N ASP A 72 -8.39 0.49 9.73
CA ASP A 72 -9.68 1.14 9.60
C ASP A 72 -10.82 0.13 9.60
N THR A 73 -11.66 0.20 10.62
CA THR A 73 -12.82 -0.69 10.76
C THR A 73 -13.89 -0.46 9.69
N GLN A 74 -13.96 0.74 9.11
CA GLN A 74 -14.87 1.03 8.01
C GLN A 74 -14.39 0.36 6.72
N LEU A 75 -13.11 0.45 6.40
CA LEU A 75 -12.51 -0.24 5.25
C LEU A 75 -12.61 -1.75 5.36
N VAL A 76 -12.52 -2.30 6.59
CA VAL A 76 -12.78 -3.74 6.82
C VAL A 76 -14.20 -4.13 6.42
N LYS A 77 -15.21 -3.35 6.78
CA LYS A 77 -16.62 -3.62 6.43
C LYS A 77 -16.84 -3.51 4.92
N GLU A 78 -16.36 -2.44 4.32
CA GLU A 78 -16.46 -2.21 2.87
C GLU A 78 -15.78 -3.33 2.09
N GLY A 79 -14.58 -3.71 2.49
CA GLY A 79 -13.85 -4.83 1.90
C GLY A 79 -14.60 -6.17 2.04
N GLN A 80 -15.21 -6.44 3.21
CA GLN A 80 -16.05 -7.64 3.40
C GLN A 80 -17.25 -7.67 2.46
N ASP A 81 -17.88 -6.52 2.24
CA ASP A 81 -19.04 -6.42 1.34
C ASP A 81 -18.59 -6.62 -0.12
N LEU A 82 -17.50 -6.02 -0.55
CA LEU A 82 -16.93 -6.17 -1.89
C LEU A 82 -16.48 -7.60 -2.20
N LEU A 83 -15.89 -8.29 -1.22
CA LEU A 83 -15.41 -9.66 -1.40
C LEU A 83 -16.50 -10.72 -1.31
N ARG A 84 -17.73 -10.37 -0.89
CA ARG A 84 -18.82 -11.33 -0.75
C ARG A 84 -19.17 -12.05 -2.06
N ASP A 85 -19.13 -11.31 -3.17
CA ASP A 85 -19.49 -11.80 -4.50
C ASP A 85 -18.25 -12.04 -5.39
N ALA A 86 -17.03 -11.91 -4.83
CA ALA A 86 -15.78 -12.12 -5.54
C ALA A 86 -15.49 -13.62 -5.74
N ASP A 87 -14.94 -13.97 -6.90
CA ASP A 87 -14.49 -15.36 -7.18
C ASP A 87 -13.11 -15.60 -6.55
N LEU A 88 -13.13 -15.94 -5.26
CA LEU A 88 -11.93 -16.17 -4.47
C LEU A 88 -11.53 -17.65 -4.48
N ALA A 89 -10.29 -17.95 -4.89
CA ALA A 89 -9.76 -19.31 -4.85
C ALA A 89 -9.43 -19.75 -3.41
N ALA A 90 -8.69 -18.93 -2.65
CA ALA A 90 -8.46 -19.14 -1.23
C ALA A 90 -9.53 -18.41 -0.40
N PRO A 91 -9.94 -18.94 0.77
CA PRO A 91 -10.79 -18.20 1.69
C PRO A 91 -10.05 -16.95 2.22
N VAL A 92 -10.74 -15.80 2.17
CA VAL A 92 -10.21 -14.51 2.65
C VAL A 92 -10.97 -14.09 3.92
N ARG A 93 -10.22 -13.66 4.94
CA ARG A 93 -10.78 -13.12 6.17
C ARG A 93 -10.15 -11.74 6.46
N LEU A 94 -10.97 -10.70 6.52
CA LEU A 94 -10.53 -9.37 6.95
C LEU A 94 -10.63 -9.24 8.47
N VAL A 95 -9.61 -8.65 9.08
CA VAL A 95 -9.48 -8.45 10.53
C VAL A 95 -9.12 -6.98 10.78
N ALA A 96 -9.91 -6.32 11.59
CA ALA A 96 -9.56 -4.98 12.07
C ALA A 96 -8.44 -5.08 13.11
N GLY A 97 -7.38 -4.30 12.95
CA GLY A 97 -6.27 -4.30 13.90
C GLY A 97 -5.06 -3.50 13.46
N ASP A 98 -4.23 -3.20 14.42
CA ASP A 98 -3.02 -2.40 14.29
C ASP A 98 -1.81 -3.31 13.98
N VAL A 99 -1.02 -2.96 12.98
CA VAL A 99 0.19 -3.70 12.57
C VAL A 99 1.26 -3.75 13.66
N PHE A 100 1.27 -2.79 14.57
CA PHE A 100 2.16 -2.79 15.73
C PHE A 100 1.73 -3.78 16.84
N ARG A 101 0.45 -4.16 16.86
CA ARG A 101 -0.14 -5.11 17.81
C ARG A 101 -1.21 -5.96 17.13
N PRO A 102 -0.84 -6.75 16.11
CA PRO A 102 -1.81 -7.52 15.36
C PRO A 102 -2.58 -8.46 16.32
N PRO A 103 -3.94 -8.45 16.27
CA PRO A 103 -4.76 -9.32 17.11
C PRO A 103 -4.80 -10.75 16.56
N LEU A 104 -3.63 -11.31 16.33
CA LEU A 104 -3.40 -12.59 15.65
C LEU A 104 -2.48 -13.47 16.48
N GLU A 105 -2.65 -14.78 16.36
CA GLU A 105 -1.80 -15.74 17.05
C GLU A 105 -0.38 -15.74 16.50
N ARG A 106 0.58 -15.90 17.40
CA ARG A 106 2.00 -16.03 17.04
C ARG A 106 2.25 -17.33 16.27
N ASN A 107 3.26 -17.33 15.40
CA ASN A 107 3.71 -18.50 14.65
C ASN A 107 2.61 -19.16 13.79
N THR A 108 1.75 -18.38 13.20
CA THR A 108 0.58 -18.87 12.44
C THR A 108 0.84 -18.86 10.94
N PHE A 109 1.48 -17.83 10.42
CA PHE A 109 1.57 -17.62 8.98
C PHE A 109 2.89 -18.12 8.38
N ASP A 110 2.83 -18.64 7.15
CA ASP A 110 4.01 -18.96 6.35
C ASP A 110 4.64 -17.71 5.76
N LEU A 111 3.80 -16.74 5.40
CA LEU A 111 4.16 -15.48 4.81
C LEU A 111 3.34 -14.36 5.43
N VAL A 112 4.01 -13.29 5.84
CA VAL A 112 3.40 -11.98 6.01
C VAL A 112 3.82 -11.11 4.84
N TYR A 113 2.87 -10.49 4.17
CA TYR A 113 3.11 -9.59 3.06
C TYR A 113 2.46 -8.24 3.30
N SER A 114 3.13 -7.17 2.92
CA SER A 114 2.57 -5.82 2.91
C SER A 114 2.92 -5.11 1.60
N SER A 115 2.02 -4.25 1.12
CA SER A 115 2.23 -3.38 -0.03
C SER A 115 1.84 -1.96 0.33
N GLY A 116 2.77 -1.00 0.18
CA GLY A 116 2.52 0.41 0.48
C GLY A 116 2.30 0.72 1.97
N LEU A 117 2.72 -0.17 2.88
CA LEU A 117 2.45 -0.01 4.31
C LEU A 117 3.46 0.89 5.01
N PHE A 118 4.76 0.68 4.74
CA PHE A 118 5.79 1.29 5.59
C PHE A 118 5.86 2.80 5.41
N HIS A 119 5.74 3.31 4.18
CA HIS A 119 5.79 4.76 3.96
C HIS A 119 4.65 5.51 4.66
N GLU A 120 3.52 4.84 4.93
CA GLU A 120 2.35 5.40 5.62
C GLU A 120 2.35 5.16 7.15
N LEU A 121 3.34 4.44 7.70
CA LEU A 121 3.39 4.20 9.14
C LEU A 121 3.59 5.50 9.92
N ASP A 122 2.65 5.78 10.83
CA ASP A 122 2.82 6.84 11.83
C ASP A 122 3.81 6.39 12.91
N VAL A 123 4.97 7.06 12.94
CA VAL A 123 6.08 6.71 13.81
C VAL A 123 6.25 7.67 15.01
N ARG A 124 5.25 8.51 15.31
CA ARG A 124 5.30 9.44 16.47
C ARG A 124 5.53 8.74 17.80
N GLU A 125 4.79 7.66 18.05
CA GLU A 125 4.78 6.93 19.30
C GLU A 125 5.46 5.58 19.23
N ARG A 126 5.77 5.13 18.02
CA ARG A 126 6.29 3.80 17.71
C ARG A 126 7.27 3.89 16.55
N SER A 127 7.97 2.82 16.26
CA SER A 127 8.99 2.81 15.23
C SER A 127 8.72 1.74 14.16
N ALA A 128 9.22 1.94 12.95
CA ALA A 128 9.13 0.94 11.89
C ALA A 128 9.75 -0.42 12.28
N PRO A 129 10.87 -0.50 13.05
CA PRO A 129 11.36 -1.76 13.61
C PRO A 129 10.35 -2.47 14.52
N GLU A 130 9.53 -1.73 15.30
CA GLU A 130 8.48 -2.34 16.14
C GLU A 130 7.37 -2.95 15.27
N ALA A 131 6.94 -2.28 14.20
CA ALA A 131 5.98 -2.82 13.26
C ALA A 131 6.51 -4.11 12.61
N LEU A 132 7.72 -4.09 12.07
CA LEU A 132 8.33 -5.25 11.44
C LEU A 132 8.51 -6.41 12.45
N THR A 133 8.89 -6.12 13.70
CA THR A 133 9.01 -7.10 14.77
C THR A 133 7.65 -7.72 15.11
N ALA A 134 6.60 -6.90 15.22
CA ALA A 134 5.25 -7.38 15.48
C ALA A 134 4.74 -8.29 14.36
N LEU A 135 4.94 -7.89 13.11
CA LEU A 135 4.60 -8.70 11.93
C LEU A 135 5.42 -9.99 11.87
N ALA A 136 6.72 -9.95 12.14
CA ALA A 136 7.55 -11.14 12.21
C ALA A 136 7.13 -12.11 13.34
N SER A 137 6.52 -11.59 14.41
CA SER A 137 6.08 -12.42 15.55
C SER A 137 4.95 -13.38 15.21
N VAL A 138 4.12 -13.07 14.21
CA VAL A 138 3.01 -13.93 13.76
C VAL A 138 3.44 -14.92 12.67
N VAL A 139 4.64 -14.75 12.12
CA VAL A 139 5.23 -15.69 11.17
C VAL A 139 5.77 -16.92 11.91
N ARG A 140 5.56 -18.11 11.37
CA ARG A 140 6.14 -19.35 11.91
C ARG A 140 7.65 -19.43 11.68
N THR A 141 8.32 -20.27 12.44
CA THR A 141 9.75 -20.56 12.22
C THR A 141 9.98 -20.99 10.77
N SER A 142 10.99 -20.42 10.14
CA SER A 142 11.32 -20.59 8.70
C SER A 142 10.28 -20.01 7.72
N GLY A 143 9.26 -19.34 8.20
CA GLY A 143 8.41 -18.48 7.37
C GLY A 143 9.10 -17.15 7.04
N ARG A 144 8.45 -16.32 6.26
CA ARG A 144 9.06 -15.06 5.78
C ARG A 144 8.13 -13.85 5.91
N VAL A 145 8.76 -12.70 5.99
CA VAL A 145 8.11 -11.40 5.82
C VAL A 145 8.55 -10.83 4.48
N GLY A 146 7.60 -10.40 3.66
CA GLY A 146 7.83 -9.69 2.40
C GLY A 146 7.14 -8.32 2.43
N THR A 147 7.84 -7.30 1.97
CA THR A 147 7.35 -5.94 1.92
C THR A 147 7.59 -5.36 0.54
N SER A 148 6.54 -4.89 -0.11
CA SER A 148 6.65 -4.01 -1.27
C SER A 148 6.34 -2.60 -0.84
N ASP A 149 7.21 -1.64 -1.15
CA ASP A 149 6.98 -0.25 -0.77
C ASP A 149 7.60 0.73 -1.77
N PHE A 150 7.13 1.95 -1.74
CA PHE A 150 7.67 3.01 -2.57
C PHE A 150 9.04 3.45 -2.09
N VAL A 151 9.90 3.81 -3.04
CA VAL A 151 11.23 4.36 -2.78
C VAL A 151 11.47 5.61 -3.62
N ASP A 152 12.35 6.46 -3.16
CA ASP A 152 12.69 7.75 -3.76
C ASP A 152 13.43 7.58 -5.09
N SER A 153 12.73 7.17 -6.09
CA SER A 153 13.25 7.14 -7.45
C SER A 153 12.39 8.03 -8.33
N VAL A 154 13.02 8.67 -9.28
CA VAL A 154 12.28 9.46 -10.27
C VAL A 154 11.10 8.67 -10.86
N PRO A 155 9.99 9.30 -11.21
CA PRO A 155 9.82 10.75 -11.37
C PRO A 155 9.40 11.46 -10.09
N ALA A 156 9.92 12.67 -9.94
CA ALA A 156 9.69 13.52 -8.78
C ALA A 156 8.22 13.95 -8.58
N VAL A 157 7.41 13.92 -9.63
CA VAL A 157 6.00 14.34 -9.57
C VAL A 157 5.18 13.50 -8.62
N GLN A 158 5.30 12.18 -8.70
CA GLN A 158 4.55 11.30 -7.79
C GLN A 158 5.10 11.36 -6.36
N LEU A 159 6.42 11.46 -6.18
CA LEU A 159 7.00 11.63 -4.85
C LEU A 159 6.46 12.89 -4.17
N GLU A 160 6.37 14.00 -4.92
CA GLU A 160 5.82 15.26 -4.41
C GLU A 160 4.32 15.15 -4.07
N ASP A 161 3.55 14.37 -4.83
CA ASP A 161 2.14 14.09 -4.54
C ASP A 161 1.98 13.33 -3.21
N GLU A 162 2.71 12.25 -3.04
CA GLU A 162 2.70 11.45 -1.80
C GLU A 162 3.19 12.28 -0.58
N GLU A 163 4.25 13.08 -0.75
CA GLU A 163 4.73 13.98 0.30
C GLU A 163 3.70 15.04 0.67
N LEU A 164 2.95 15.55 -0.31
CA LEU A 164 1.88 16.51 -0.06
C LEU A 164 0.72 15.91 0.73
N GLN A 165 0.36 14.65 0.44
CA GLN A 165 -0.64 13.89 1.21
C GLN A 165 -0.18 13.64 2.65
N HIS A 166 1.07 13.22 2.83
CA HIS A 166 1.66 13.03 4.16
C HIS A 166 1.68 14.35 4.95
N GLU A 167 2.00 15.48 4.31
CA GLU A 167 1.99 16.79 4.96
C GLU A 167 0.58 17.20 5.38
N LEU A 168 -0.41 17.00 4.52
CA LEU A 168 -1.81 17.27 4.86
C LEU A 168 -2.24 16.47 6.10
N THR A 169 -1.98 15.18 6.11
CA THR A 169 -2.32 14.33 7.25
C THR A 169 -1.55 14.74 8.51
N ARG A 170 -0.29 15.14 8.37
CA ARG A 170 0.52 15.67 9.50
C ARG A 170 -0.09 16.95 10.07
N GLU A 171 -0.52 17.88 9.24
CA GLU A 171 -1.17 19.12 9.70
C GLU A 171 -2.50 18.84 10.41
N LEU A 172 -3.25 17.82 9.99
CA LEU A 172 -4.55 17.48 10.54
C LEU A 172 -4.46 16.68 11.85
N SER A 173 -3.59 15.70 11.91
CA SER A 173 -3.53 14.71 12.99
C SER A 173 -2.23 14.76 13.80
N GLY A 174 -1.23 15.53 13.35
CA GLY A 174 0.11 15.51 13.92
C GLY A 174 0.88 14.21 13.60
N ALA A 175 0.47 13.43 12.60
CA ALA A 175 1.16 12.20 12.21
C ALA A 175 2.61 12.49 11.81
N GLU A 176 3.50 11.55 12.10
CA GLU A 176 4.89 11.55 11.64
C GLU A 176 5.11 10.24 10.87
N PHE A 177 5.18 10.34 9.56
CA PHE A 177 5.32 9.15 8.72
C PHE A 177 6.77 8.66 8.63
N TYR A 178 6.93 7.34 8.55
CA TYR A 178 8.21 6.73 8.14
C TYR A 178 8.65 7.29 6.78
N GLY A 179 7.68 7.49 5.87
CA GLY A 179 7.85 8.21 4.63
C GLY A 179 8.60 7.41 3.55
N ILE A 180 8.65 8.02 2.36
CA ILE A 180 9.38 7.48 1.20
C ILE A 180 10.84 7.93 1.29
N ASP A 181 11.77 7.00 1.10
CA ASP A 181 13.22 7.25 1.21
C ASP A 181 13.99 6.32 0.26
N SER A 182 15.31 6.32 0.37
CA SER A 182 16.16 5.46 -0.44
C SER A 182 15.89 3.95 -0.18
N PRO A 183 16.13 3.09 -1.17
CA PRO A 183 16.00 1.63 -1.01
C PRO A 183 16.76 1.09 0.19
N GLU A 184 17.93 1.66 0.49
CA GLU A 184 18.81 1.23 1.57
C GLU A 184 18.15 1.32 2.95
N ARG A 185 17.27 2.29 3.16
CA ARG A 185 16.57 2.46 4.43
C ARG A 185 15.67 1.27 4.76
N LEU A 186 14.86 0.82 3.80
CA LEU A 186 13.97 -0.32 3.97
C LEU A 186 14.74 -1.65 4.00
N ILE A 187 15.79 -1.79 3.18
CA ILE A 187 16.67 -2.97 3.19
C ILE A 187 17.33 -3.12 4.56
N THR A 188 17.96 -2.07 5.07
CA THR A 188 18.63 -2.07 6.39
C THR A 188 17.66 -2.40 7.52
N LEU A 189 16.41 -1.89 7.45
CA LEU A 189 15.36 -2.24 8.41
C LEU A 189 15.12 -3.77 8.45
N HIS A 190 15.03 -4.40 7.30
CA HIS A 190 14.81 -5.85 7.21
C HIS A 190 16.06 -6.65 7.65
N GLU A 191 17.25 -6.24 7.23
CA GLU A 191 18.51 -6.89 7.62
C GLU A 191 18.79 -6.85 9.13
N ALA A 192 18.29 -5.81 9.82
CA ALA A 192 18.42 -5.71 11.28
C ALA A 192 17.56 -6.72 12.05
N LEU A 193 16.53 -7.28 11.45
CA LEU A 193 15.50 -8.08 12.15
C LEU A 193 15.25 -9.47 11.57
N LEU A 194 15.66 -9.70 10.32
CA LEU A 194 15.38 -10.93 9.58
C LEU A 194 16.66 -11.52 8.99
N ASP A 195 16.63 -12.82 8.75
CA ASP A 195 17.75 -13.53 8.13
C ASP A 195 17.57 -13.64 6.61
N LYS A 196 18.68 -13.85 5.91
CA LYS A 196 18.71 -14.15 4.46
C LYS A 196 17.94 -13.13 3.62
N VAL A 197 18.03 -11.85 3.99
CA VAL A 197 17.31 -10.78 3.30
C VAL A 197 17.67 -10.75 1.81
N ARG A 198 16.65 -10.63 0.98
CA ARG A 198 16.76 -10.46 -0.47
C ARG A 198 15.87 -9.30 -0.88
N TRP A 199 16.27 -8.61 -1.94
CA TRP A 199 15.49 -7.50 -2.44
C TRP A 199 15.54 -7.37 -3.95
N ARG A 200 14.55 -6.70 -4.51
CA ARG A 200 14.44 -6.39 -5.93
C ARG A 200 13.79 -5.02 -6.07
N LEU A 201 14.36 -4.18 -6.89
CA LEU A 201 13.79 -2.90 -7.25
C LEU A 201 12.98 -3.07 -8.54
N SER A 202 11.72 -2.66 -8.51
CA SER A 202 10.88 -2.56 -9.68
C SER A 202 11.01 -1.16 -10.29
N PRO A 203 11.16 -1.03 -11.62
CA PRO A 203 11.15 0.28 -12.25
C PRO A 203 9.77 0.94 -12.11
N PRO A 204 9.69 2.27 -12.19
CA PRO A 204 8.42 2.99 -12.24
C PRO A 204 7.48 2.40 -13.28
N CYS A 205 6.23 2.23 -12.92
CA CYS A 205 5.20 1.67 -13.79
C CYS A 205 4.22 2.77 -14.22
N PRO A 206 4.21 3.17 -15.49
CA PRO A 206 3.19 4.07 -16.01
C PRO A 206 1.80 3.42 -15.91
N ILE A 207 0.85 4.20 -15.40
CA ILE A 207 -0.56 3.82 -15.36
C ILE A 207 -1.31 4.87 -16.17
N ARG A 208 -1.88 4.44 -17.29
CA ARG A 208 -2.58 5.35 -18.20
C ARG A 208 -3.75 6.03 -17.50
N HIS A 209 -3.95 7.28 -17.82
CA HIS A 209 -5.06 8.10 -17.31
C HIS A 209 -5.07 8.37 -15.81
N LEU A 210 -4.05 7.94 -15.06
CA LEU A 210 -3.93 8.23 -13.63
C LEU A 210 -3.82 9.75 -13.38
N ASP A 211 -3.08 10.46 -14.24
CA ASP A 211 -2.97 11.91 -14.22
C ASP A 211 -4.34 12.60 -14.30
N ARG A 212 -5.24 12.10 -15.12
CA ARG A 212 -6.59 12.66 -15.26
C ARG A 212 -7.44 12.45 -14.01
N LEU A 213 -7.29 11.31 -13.34
CA LEU A 213 -7.98 11.04 -12.08
C LEU A 213 -7.50 12.02 -11.00
N ILE A 214 -6.18 12.18 -10.85
CA ILE A 214 -5.59 13.11 -9.88
C ILE A 214 -5.98 14.57 -10.17
N LEU A 215 -6.00 14.97 -11.45
CA LEU A 215 -6.36 16.32 -11.86
C LEU A 215 -7.88 16.60 -11.73
N ALA A 216 -8.71 15.57 -11.68
CA ALA A 216 -10.15 15.70 -11.51
C ALA A 216 -10.58 15.81 -10.04
N GLU A 217 -9.68 15.54 -9.11
CA GLU A 217 -9.97 15.67 -7.69
C GLU A 217 -10.26 17.14 -7.34
N ASP A 218 -11.42 17.38 -6.76
CA ASP A 218 -11.76 18.65 -6.11
C ASP A 218 -10.81 18.91 -4.92
N GLU A 219 -10.81 20.15 -4.43
CA GLU A 219 -10.11 20.48 -3.20
C GLU A 219 -10.55 19.52 -2.07
N PRO A 220 -9.64 18.72 -1.47
CA PRO A 220 -9.99 17.83 -0.38
C PRO A 220 -10.73 18.56 0.73
N GLU A 221 -11.80 17.94 1.25
CA GLU A 221 -12.60 18.55 2.32
C GLU A 221 -11.76 18.81 3.57
N GLU A 222 -10.77 17.97 3.80
CA GLU A 222 -9.79 18.07 4.87
C GLU A 222 -9.06 19.41 4.89
N LEU A 223 -8.76 19.99 3.72
CA LEU A 223 -8.12 21.30 3.64
C LEU A 223 -8.95 22.40 4.30
N ARG A 224 -10.28 22.25 4.34
CA ARG A 224 -11.18 23.24 4.97
C ARG A 224 -11.02 23.31 6.48
N SER A 225 -10.54 22.25 7.11
CA SER A 225 -10.31 22.19 8.55
C SER A 225 -8.96 22.77 8.99
N LEU A 226 -8.06 23.02 8.02
CA LEU A 226 -6.74 23.59 8.31
C LEU A 226 -6.82 25.08 8.70
N PRO A 227 -5.87 25.57 9.54
CA PRO A 227 -5.65 27.00 9.74
C PRO A 227 -5.42 27.71 8.40
N MET A 228 -5.96 28.91 8.24
CA MET A 228 -5.97 29.65 6.96
C MET A 228 -4.59 29.73 6.28
N LYS A 229 -3.51 29.92 7.05
CA LYS A 229 -2.14 29.99 6.49
C LYS A 229 -1.68 28.65 5.94
N ALA A 230 -1.89 27.57 6.68
CA ALA A 230 -1.53 26.21 6.25
C ALA A 230 -2.36 25.81 5.01
N ARG A 231 -3.68 26.03 5.07
CA ARG A 231 -4.59 25.78 3.95
C ARG A 231 -4.13 26.48 2.68
N ARG A 232 -3.83 27.78 2.74
CA ARG A 232 -3.37 28.55 1.58
C ARG A 232 -2.07 27.95 0.99
N ASN A 233 -1.10 27.64 1.84
CA ASN A 233 0.16 27.04 1.40
C ASN A 233 -0.07 25.67 0.70
N MET A 234 -0.94 24.83 1.26
CA MET A 234 -1.27 23.53 0.67
C MET A 234 -1.96 23.70 -0.69
N ILE A 235 -2.91 24.64 -0.83
CA ILE A 235 -3.60 24.93 -2.10
C ILE A 235 -2.57 25.40 -3.16
N GLU A 236 -1.73 26.36 -2.83
CA GLU A 236 -0.71 26.89 -3.77
C GLU A 236 0.24 25.77 -4.27
N ARG A 237 0.65 24.87 -3.37
CA ARG A 237 1.51 23.72 -3.73
C ARG A 237 0.77 22.68 -4.56
N ARG A 238 -0.49 22.37 -4.23
CA ARG A 238 -1.33 21.46 -5.01
C ARG A 238 -1.55 21.98 -6.43
N GLU A 239 -1.86 23.26 -6.59
CA GLU A 239 -1.99 23.89 -7.91
C GLU A 239 -0.68 23.80 -8.72
N ALA A 240 0.47 24.08 -8.09
CA ALA A 240 1.77 23.97 -8.75
C ALA A 240 2.07 22.50 -9.16
N LEU A 241 1.75 21.53 -8.30
CA LEU A 241 1.90 20.11 -8.62
C LEU A 241 0.99 19.70 -9.79
N GLN A 242 -0.26 20.13 -9.80
CA GLN A 242 -1.19 19.84 -10.90
C GLN A 242 -0.70 20.40 -12.23
N GLU A 243 -0.12 21.60 -12.26
CA GLU A 243 0.51 22.13 -13.47
C GLU A 243 1.70 21.26 -13.95
N ARG A 244 2.51 20.78 -13.00
CA ARG A 244 3.59 19.86 -13.35
C ARG A 244 3.08 18.53 -13.89
N ILE A 245 2.03 17.96 -13.29
CA ILE A 245 1.40 16.71 -13.77
C ILE A 245 0.90 16.88 -15.22
N ARG A 246 0.32 18.01 -15.57
CA ARG A 246 -0.11 18.30 -16.95
C ARG A 246 1.05 18.29 -17.95
N TYR A 247 2.24 18.72 -17.52
CA TYR A 247 3.43 18.80 -18.38
C TYR A 247 4.25 17.51 -18.43
N GLU A 248 4.45 16.90 -17.28
CA GLU A 248 5.37 15.77 -17.10
C GLU A 248 4.64 14.41 -17.19
N GLY A 249 3.31 14.42 -17.05
CA GLY A 249 2.50 13.22 -16.85
C GLY A 249 2.62 12.68 -15.43
N TYR A 250 2.05 11.51 -15.19
CA TYR A 250 2.09 10.86 -13.90
C TYR A 250 2.55 9.40 -14.05
N THR A 251 3.59 9.05 -13.34
CA THR A 251 4.16 7.70 -13.35
C THR A 251 4.33 7.26 -11.90
N ARG A 252 3.90 6.04 -11.59
CA ARG A 252 4.07 5.52 -10.23
C ARG A 252 5.55 5.40 -9.87
N LEU A 253 5.85 5.64 -8.59
CA LEU A 253 7.17 5.46 -8.03
C LEU A 253 7.67 4.03 -8.25
N ALA A 254 8.97 3.85 -8.29
CA ALA A 254 9.53 2.52 -8.21
C ALA A 254 9.16 1.89 -6.86
N THR A 255 8.86 0.59 -6.89
CA THR A 255 8.62 -0.20 -5.70
C THR A 255 9.82 -1.07 -5.40
N LEU A 256 10.19 -1.12 -4.12
CA LEU A 256 11.20 -2.03 -3.61
C LEU A 256 10.49 -3.21 -2.94
N TYR A 257 10.71 -4.41 -3.46
CA TYR A 257 10.35 -5.64 -2.75
C TYR A 257 11.53 -6.12 -1.92
N VAL A 258 11.32 -6.28 -0.62
CA VAL A 258 12.28 -6.85 0.33
C VAL A 258 11.64 -8.04 1.02
N GLU A 259 12.33 -9.17 1.10
CA GLU A 259 11.90 -10.32 1.87
C GLU A 259 13.02 -10.83 2.79
N GLY A 260 12.64 -11.34 3.95
CA GLY A 260 13.56 -11.97 4.89
C GLY A 260 12.88 -13.07 5.69
N TRP A 261 13.67 -14.01 6.23
CA TRP A 261 13.18 -15.19 6.93
C TRP A 261 13.28 -15.02 8.45
N VAL A 262 12.27 -15.54 9.14
CA VAL A 262 12.26 -15.57 10.59
C VAL A 262 13.02 -16.80 11.08
N SER A 263 14.16 -16.58 11.73
CA SER A 263 14.92 -17.62 12.45
C SER A 263 14.67 -17.50 13.95
N ARG A 264 14.32 -18.59 14.57
CA ARG A 264 14.18 -18.69 16.04
C ARG A 264 14.98 -19.86 16.57
#